data_a41d986f33726a85ac9af615c4ebae7a
#
_entry.id   a41d986f33726a85ac9af615c4ebae7a
#
_cell.length_a   1.000
_cell.length_b   1.000
_cell.length_c   1.000
_cell.angle_alpha   90.00
_cell.angle_beta   90.00
_cell.angle_gamma   90.00
#
_symmetry.space_group_name_H-M   'P 1'
#
loop_
_entity.id
_entity.type
_entity.pdbx_description
1 polymer ?
#
loop_
_entity_poly.entity_id
_entity_poly.type
_entity_poly.pdbx_seq_one_letter_code
_entity_poly.pdbx_strand_id
1 'polypeptide(L)'
;RMALGPEVRHLAITADSKRLLASRFITPALPGESTLTPRTSGTGFRGGEVLLIDPARATLQRTIPLAVSTLEDTPIQGRGLPNYLGAAAISPDGRSAWIPSKQDNIQRGQSRDGQPLDFQSTVRAIVSNLALQAATPAERPTRRYDVDNSGQASAATYTPDGRYVLVALETSREISILNAATG
;
A
#
# COMPACT_ATOMS: atom_id res chain seq x y z
N ARG A 1 -8.88 -7.31 -23.77
CA ARG A 1 -8.06 -6.16 -23.43
C ARG A 1 -8.88 -5.21 -22.59
N MET A 2 -8.31 -4.70 -21.50
CA MET A 2 -8.99 -3.78 -20.57
C MET A 2 -8.11 -2.57 -20.29
N ALA A 3 -8.66 -1.37 -20.37
CA ALA A 3 -7.97 -0.14 -20.01
C ALA A 3 -8.20 0.14 -18.52
N LEU A 4 -7.11 0.26 -17.76
CA LEU A 4 -7.15 0.49 -16.30
C LEU A 4 -6.61 1.86 -15.90
N GLY A 5 -6.23 2.69 -16.86
CA GLY A 5 -5.55 3.97 -16.60
C GLY A 5 -4.05 3.81 -16.34
N PRO A 6 -3.37 4.88 -15.93
CA PRO A 6 -1.92 4.94 -15.83
C PRO A 6 -1.36 4.14 -14.64
N GLU A 7 -0.07 3.87 -14.69
CA GLU A 7 0.76 3.37 -13.60
C GLU A 7 0.36 1.99 -13.04
N VAL A 8 -0.42 1.20 -13.76
CA VAL A 8 -0.65 -0.20 -13.40
C VAL A 8 0.62 -1.00 -13.64
N ARG A 9 1.20 -1.56 -12.60
CA ARG A 9 2.52 -2.20 -12.69
C ARG A 9 2.53 -3.65 -12.20
N HIS A 10 1.92 -3.94 -11.07
CA HIS A 10 2.01 -5.24 -10.41
C HIS A 10 0.66 -5.94 -10.39
N LEU A 11 0.68 -7.26 -10.57
CA LEU A 11 -0.50 -8.10 -10.60
C LEU A 11 -0.36 -9.25 -9.59
N ALA A 12 -1.48 -9.60 -8.95
CA ALA A 12 -1.60 -10.81 -8.14
C ALA A 12 -3.00 -11.38 -8.29
N ILE A 13 -3.12 -12.69 -8.42
CA ILE A 13 -4.39 -13.39 -8.60
C ILE A 13 -4.66 -14.33 -7.42
N THR A 14 -5.92 -14.44 -7.01
CA THR A 14 -6.33 -15.42 -6.00
C THR A 14 -6.17 -16.86 -6.50
N ALA A 15 -5.93 -17.79 -5.59
CA ALA A 15 -5.73 -19.21 -5.93
C ALA A 15 -6.91 -19.82 -6.72
N ASP A 16 -8.13 -19.33 -6.48
CA ASP A 16 -9.34 -19.74 -7.21
C ASP A 16 -9.51 -19.01 -8.56
N SER A 17 -8.57 -18.16 -8.94
CA SER A 17 -8.56 -17.34 -10.15
C SER A 17 -9.77 -16.43 -10.35
N LYS A 18 -10.54 -16.14 -9.29
CA LYS A 18 -11.75 -15.30 -9.38
C LYS A 18 -11.51 -13.82 -9.19
N ARG A 19 -10.39 -13.45 -8.57
CA ARG A 19 -10.05 -12.05 -8.28
C ARG A 19 -8.62 -11.77 -8.69
N LEU A 20 -8.44 -10.72 -9.46
CA LEU A 20 -7.13 -10.19 -9.82
C LEU A 20 -6.98 -8.84 -9.13
N LEU A 21 -5.89 -8.67 -8.42
CA LEU A 21 -5.46 -7.40 -7.85
C LEU A 21 -4.40 -6.79 -8.75
N ALA A 22 -4.56 -5.52 -9.09
CA ALA A 22 -3.57 -4.74 -9.81
C ALA A 22 -3.23 -3.49 -9.00
N SER A 23 -1.96 -3.30 -8.66
CA SER A 23 -1.54 -2.11 -7.91
C SER A 23 -1.04 -1.02 -8.87
N ARG A 24 -1.37 0.23 -8.55
CA ARG A 24 -0.76 1.39 -9.18
C ARG A 24 0.56 1.69 -8.50
N PHE A 25 1.63 1.81 -9.27
CA PHE A 25 2.95 2.11 -8.72
C PHE A 25 3.00 3.52 -8.15
N ILE A 26 2.54 4.50 -8.89
CA ILE A 26 2.48 5.89 -8.45
C ILE A 26 1.03 6.27 -8.14
N THR A 27 0.82 6.97 -7.04
CA THR A 27 -0.49 7.51 -6.67
C THR A 27 -0.98 8.47 -7.75
N PRO A 28 -2.18 8.27 -8.33
CA PRO A 28 -2.71 9.15 -9.35
C PRO A 28 -2.90 10.58 -8.85
N ALA A 29 -2.61 11.55 -9.68
CA ALA A 29 -2.96 12.93 -9.44
C ALA A 29 -4.49 13.11 -9.37
N LEU A 30 -4.96 13.99 -8.51
CA LEU A 30 -6.38 14.36 -8.47
C LEU A 30 -6.73 15.26 -9.66
N PRO A 31 -8.01 15.29 -10.10
CA PRO A 31 -8.43 16.19 -11.16
C PRO A 31 -8.03 17.65 -10.87
N GLY A 32 -7.37 18.29 -11.82
CA GLY A 32 -6.87 19.65 -11.68
C GLY A 32 -5.51 19.80 -10.99
N GLU A 33 -4.88 18.70 -10.60
CA GLU A 33 -3.52 18.68 -10.06
C GLU A 33 -2.50 18.29 -11.12
N SER A 34 -1.41 19.04 -11.19
CA SER A 34 -0.28 18.72 -12.06
C SER A 34 0.77 17.82 -11.38
N THR A 35 0.63 17.55 -10.09
CA THR A 35 1.56 16.77 -9.28
C THR A 35 0.82 15.69 -8.50
N LEU A 36 1.55 14.69 -8.00
CA LEU A 36 1.01 13.64 -7.15
C LEU A 36 0.81 14.08 -5.69
N THR A 37 0.81 15.37 -5.43
CA THR A 37 0.60 15.91 -4.09
C THR A 37 -0.85 15.68 -3.68
N PRO A 38 -1.13 14.87 -2.64
CA PRO A 38 -2.50 14.66 -2.20
C PRO A 38 -3.04 15.96 -1.60
N ARG A 39 -4.30 16.22 -1.83
CA ARG A 39 -4.99 17.27 -1.09
C ARG A 39 -5.07 16.87 0.37
N THR A 40 -4.64 17.75 1.24
CA THR A 40 -4.67 17.57 2.70
C THR A 40 -6.05 17.76 3.29
N SER A 41 -7.02 18.21 2.49
CA SER A 41 -8.41 18.42 2.93
C SER A 41 -9.39 18.23 1.78
N GLY A 42 -10.55 17.67 2.10
CA GLY A 42 -11.67 17.50 1.18
C GLY A 42 -11.96 16.04 0.80
N THR A 43 -13.08 15.83 0.10
CA THR A 43 -13.61 14.51 -0.27
C THR A 43 -12.80 13.77 -1.34
N GLY A 44 -11.73 14.37 -1.85
CA GLY A 44 -10.87 13.81 -2.90
C GLY A 44 -9.52 13.27 -2.42
N PHE A 45 -9.30 13.22 -1.11
CA PHE A 45 -8.03 12.78 -0.56
C PHE A 45 -7.82 11.28 -0.77
N ARG A 46 -6.80 10.89 -1.53
CA ARG A 46 -6.50 9.49 -1.86
C ARG A 46 -5.01 9.20 -1.68
N GLY A 47 -4.74 8.02 -1.11
CA GLY A 47 -3.43 7.38 -1.16
C GLY A 47 -3.26 6.54 -2.43
N GLY A 48 -2.35 5.58 -2.41
CA GLY A 48 -2.21 4.61 -3.47
C GLY A 48 -3.50 3.83 -3.75
N GLU A 49 -3.61 3.26 -4.93
CA GLU A 49 -4.81 2.53 -5.36
C GLU A 49 -4.49 1.09 -5.72
N VAL A 50 -5.36 0.18 -5.27
CA VAL A 50 -5.38 -1.23 -5.70
C VAL A 50 -6.68 -1.48 -6.46
N LEU A 51 -6.56 -1.98 -7.68
CA LEU A 51 -7.69 -2.30 -8.55
C LEU A 51 -8.10 -3.75 -8.33
N LEU A 52 -9.36 -3.98 -7.99
CA LEU A 52 -9.95 -5.31 -7.91
C LEU A 52 -10.69 -5.61 -9.22
N ILE A 53 -10.31 -6.69 -9.87
CA ILE A 53 -10.73 -7.02 -11.23
C ILE A 53 -11.34 -8.43 -11.24
N ASP A 54 -12.42 -8.63 -11.99
CA ASP A 54 -12.92 -9.93 -12.38
C ASP A 54 -12.16 -10.38 -13.65
N PRO A 55 -11.26 -11.36 -13.57
CA PRO A 55 -10.46 -11.75 -14.72
C PRO A 55 -11.30 -12.49 -15.78
N ALA A 56 -12.36 -13.22 -15.37
CA ALA A 56 -13.20 -13.96 -16.30
C ALA A 56 -14.06 -13.04 -17.17
N ARG A 57 -14.50 -11.92 -16.62
CA ARG A 57 -15.30 -10.90 -17.34
C ARG A 57 -14.45 -9.76 -17.89
N ALA A 58 -13.18 -9.70 -17.54
CA ALA A 58 -12.29 -8.59 -17.82
C ALA A 58 -12.91 -7.23 -17.40
N THR A 59 -13.45 -7.15 -16.18
CA THR A 59 -14.12 -5.94 -15.66
C THR A 59 -13.49 -5.48 -14.36
N LEU A 60 -13.32 -4.16 -14.24
CA LEU A 60 -12.96 -3.52 -12.98
C LEU A 60 -14.16 -3.57 -12.03
N GLN A 61 -14.03 -4.32 -10.95
CA GLN A 61 -15.06 -4.42 -9.92
C GLN A 61 -15.00 -3.24 -8.96
N ARG A 62 -13.77 -2.84 -8.61
CA ARG A 62 -13.56 -1.79 -7.59
C ARG A 62 -12.16 -1.20 -7.66
N THR A 63 -12.06 0.08 -7.34
CA THR A 63 -10.81 0.73 -6.93
C THR A 63 -10.80 0.81 -5.41
N ILE A 64 -9.76 0.26 -4.78
CA ILE A 64 -9.55 0.30 -3.33
C ILE A 64 -8.49 1.36 -3.05
N PRO A 65 -8.86 2.54 -2.54
CA PRO A 65 -7.89 3.53 -2.12
C PRO A 65 -7.25 3.11 -0.80
N LEU A 66 -5.95 3.33 -0.66
CA LEU A 66 -5.24 3.21 0.60
C LEU A 66 -5.30 4.53 1.36
N ALA A 67 -5.58 4.45 2.65
CA ALA A 67 -5.76 5.62 3.48
C ALA A 67 -4.46 6.40 3.68
N VAL A 68 -4.55 7.72 3.69
CA VAL A 68 -3.44 8.56 4.12
C VAL A 68 -3.35 8.52 5.64
N SER A 69 -2.13 8.37 6.16
CA SER A 69 -1.88 8.41 7.59
C SER A 69 -1.72 9.86 8.06
N THR A 70 -2.44 10.19 9.13
CA THR A 70 -2.30 11.46 9.86
C THR A 70 -1.69 11.27 11.25
N LEU A 71 -1.21 10.06 11.54
CA LEU A 71 -0.59 9.72 12.81
C LEU A 71 0.66 10.55 13.05
N GLU A 72 0.97 10.81 14.31
CA GLU A 72 2.22 11.48 14.67
C GLU A 72 3.43 10.63 14.27
N ASP A 73 4.50 11.33 13.89
CA ASP A 73 5.74 10.66 13.51
C ASP A 73 6.48 10.17 14.75
N THR A 74 6.62 8.86 14.85
CA THR A 74 7.36 8.15 15.90
C THR A 74 8.23 7.07 15.25
N PRO A 75 9.08 6.36 16.00
CA PRO A 75 9.81 5.22 15.41
C PRO A 75 8.93 4.15 14.75
N ILE A 76 7.68 3.96 15.19
CA ILE A 76 6.81 2.86 14.76
C ILE A 76 5.60 3.30 13.94
N GLN A 77 5.43 4.59 13.69
CA GLN A 77 4.35 5.13 12.87
C GLN A 77 4.69 6.51 12.34
N GLY A 78 3.96 6.97 11.32
CA GLY A 78 4.16 8.31 10.80
C GLY A 78 3.05 8.75 9.85
N ARG A 79 3.15 10.01 9.46
CA ARG A 79 2.26 10.64 8.47
C ARG A 79 2.67 10.24 7.06
N GLY A 80 1.71 10.32 6.18
CA GLY A 80 1.99 10.23 4.75
C GLY A 80 1.00 9.38 4.00
N LEU A 81 1.23 9.30 2.70
CA LEU A 81 0.39 8.54 1.79
C LEU A 81 1.13 7.32 1.26
N PRO A 82 0.45 6.17 1.12
CA PRO A 82 0.99 5.03 0.43
C PRO A 82 1.27 5.34 -1.04
N ASN A 83 2.48 5.05 -1.47
CA ASN A 83 2.95 5.28 -2.83
C ASN A 83 3.93 4.17 -3.24
N TYR A 84 4.30 4.05 -4.51
CA TYR A 84 5.16 2.99 -5.04
C TYR A 84 4.71 1.59 -4.59
N LEU A 85 3.43 1.30 -4.87
CA LEU A 85 2.82 0.04 -4.46
C LEU A 85 3.45 -1.13 -5.21
N GLY A 86 3.89 -2.14 -4.45
CA GLY A 86 4.33 -3.42 -4.98
C GLY A 86 3.16 -4.38 -5.28
N ALA A 87 3.50 -5.62 -5.64
CA ALA A 87 2.51 -6.66 -5.86
C ALA A 87 1.80 -7.04 -4.55
N ALA A 88 0.50 -7.31 -4.63
CA ALA A 88 -0.25 -7.81 -3.51
C ALA A 88 0.19 -9.23 -3.12
N ALA A 89 0.58 -9.45 -1.86
CA ALA A 89 0.67 -10.77 -1.28
C ALA A 89 -0.72 -11.21 -0.82
N ILE A 90 -1.38 -12.10 -1.57
CA ILE A 90 -2.71 -12.59 -1.24
C ILE A 90 -2.60 -13.80 -0.30
N SER A 91 -3.42 -13.83 0.76
CA SER A 91 -3.47 -14.97 1.68
C SER A 91 -3.87 -16.26 0.95
N PRO A 92 -3.38 -17.44 1.37
CA PRO A 92 -3.72 -18.72 0.74
C PRO A 92 -5.23 -18.97 0.64
N ASP A 93 -6.02 -18.47 1.59
CA ASP A 93 -7.47 -18.56 1.62
C ASP A 93 -8.21 -17.49 0.78
N GLY A 94 -7.47 -16.56 0.16
CA GLY A 94 -7.99 -15.46 -0.66
C GLY A 94 -8.76 -14.39 0.12
N ARG A 95 -8.69 -14.38 1.46
CA ARG A 95 -9.51 -13.48 2.30
C ARG A 95 -8.89 -12.13 2.56
N SER A 96 -7.58 -12.05 2.49
CA SER A 96 -6.83 -10.83 2.73
C SER A 96 -5.66 -10.69 1.78
N ALA A 97 -5.10 -9.50 1.72
CA ALA A 97 -3.84 -9.26 1.04
C ALA A 97 -3.02 -8.22 1.79
N TRP A 98 -1.71 -8.29 1.63
CA TRP A 98 -0.78 -7.28 2.08
C TRP A 98 -0.14 -6.60 0.87
N ILE A 99 -0.09 -5.27 0.89
CA ILE A 99 0.45 -4.45 -0.18
C ILE A 99 1.72 -3.76 0.34
N PRO A 100 2.90 -4.21 -0.09
CA PRO A 100 4.14 -3.52 0.25
C PRO A 100 4.20 -2.19 -0.50
N SER A 101 4.66 -1.15 0.15
CA SER A 101 4.79 0.18 -0.44
C SER A 101 5.72 1.06 0.38
N LYS A 102 6.00 2.25 -0.12
CA LYS A 102 6.52 3.33 0.72
C LYS A 102 5.37 4.25 1.13
N GLN A 103 5.55 4.94 2.24
CA GLN A 103 4.70 6.03 2.69
C GLN A 103 5.46 7.34 2.57
N ASP A 104 4.95 8.24 1.74
CA ASP A 104 5.56 9.54 1.51
C ASP A 104 4.95 10.59 2.43
N ASN A 105 5.76 11.19 3.30
CA ASN A 105 5.33 12.29 4.15
C ASN A 105 5.57 13.64 3.45
N ILE A 106 4.57 14.11 2.76
CA ILE A 106 4.63 15.33 1.97
C ILE A 106 4.05 16.57 2.68
N GLN A 107 3.50 16.40 3.88
CA GLN A 107 2.84 17.47 4.64
C GLN A 107 3.78 18.16 5.62
N ARG A 108 5.01 17.72 5.69
CA ARG A 108 5.95 18.09 6.72
C ARG A 108 7.15 18.81 6.11
N GLY A 109 7.40 20.05 6.53
CA GLY A 109 8.53 20.84 6.07
C GLY A 109 9.84 20.57 6.83
N GLN A 110 9.75 20.02 8.05
CA GLN A 110 10.89 19.77 8.94
C GLN A 110 10.67 18.49 9.73
N SER A 111 11.75 17.87 10.14
CA SER A 111 11.75 16.78 11.11
C SER A 111 11.22 17.23 12.47
N ARG A 112 10.84 16.28 13.32
CA ARG A 112 10.30 16.54 14.65
C ARG A 112 11.28 17.29 15.55
N ASP A 113 12.58 17.12 15.33
CA ASP A 113 13.68 17.81 16.00
C ASP A 113 14.05 19.16 15.35
N GLY A 114 13.26 19.62 14.37
CA GLY A 114 13.50 20.88 13.67
C GLY A 114 14.49 20.80 12.50
N GLN A 115 15.09 19.64 12.26
CA GLN A 115 15.99 19.46 11.12
C GLN A 115 15.21 19.38 9.80
N PRO A 116 15.83 19.77 8.67
CA PRO A 116 15.22 19.54 7.35
C PRO A 116 14.87 18.06 7.14
N LEU A 117 13.78 17.80 6.42
CA LEU A 117 13.44 16.44 6.02
C LEU A 117 14.50 15.88 5.09
N ASP A 118 14.97 14.70 5.38
CA ASP A 118 15.83 13.89 4.52
C ASP A 118 15.03 12.67 3.96
N PHE A 119 15.70 11.82 3.23
CA PHE A 119 15.06 10.61 2.69
C PHE A 119 14.50 9.71 3.79
N GLN A 120 15.20 9.56 4.91
CA GLN A 120 14.78 8.68 6.01
C GLN A 120 13.58 9.22 6.78
N SER A 121 13.46 10.54 6.89
CA SER A 121 12.36 11.17 7.60
C SER A 121 11.14 11.45 6.73
N THR A 122 11.28 11.42 5.39
CA THR A 122 10.19 11.66 4.43
C THR A 122 9.57 10.39 3.88
N VAL A 123 10.27 9.28 3.95
CA VAL A 123 9.86 7.99 3.38
C VAL A 123 9.91 6.90 4.44
N ARG A 124 8.85 6.12 4.52
CA ARG A 124 8.77 4.95 5.41
C ARG A 124 8.36 3.72 4.63
N ALA A 125 8.93 2.57 4.97
CA ALA A 125 8.45 1.29 4.45
C ALA A 125 7.17 0.91 5.18
N ILE A 126 6.11 0.66 4.43
CA ILE A 126 4.83 0.23 5.00
C ILE A 126 4.27 -0.99 4.27
N VAL A 127 3.39 -1.71 4.96
CA VAL A 127 2.63 -2.81 4.35
C VAL A 127 1.15 -2.62 4.72
N SER A 128 0.32 -2.29 3.74
CA SER A 128 -1.12 -2.07 3.93
C SER A 128 -1.88 -3.39 3.87
N ASN A 129 -2.83 -3.59 4.78
CA ASN A 129 -3.68 -4.78 4.84
C ASN A 129 -5.04 -4.55 4.17
N LEU A 130 -5.42 -5.44 3.24
CA LEU A 130 -6.74 -5.42 2.60
C LEU A 130 -7.62 -6.55 3.09
N ALA A 131 -8.89 -6.24 3.37
CA ALA A 131 -9.97 -7.21 3.56
C ALA A 131 -10.60 -7.50 2.19
N LEU A 132 -10.39 -8.69 1.65
CA LEU A 132 -10.94 -9.07 0.34
C LEU A 132 -12.30 -9.73 0.42
N GLN A 133 -12.67 -10.34 1.55
CA GLN A 133 -13.96 -11.00 1.76
C GLN A 133 -15.06 -10.13 2.35
N ALA A 134 -14.75 -8.89 2.74
CA ALA A 134 -15.82 -7.98 3.14
C ALA A 134 -16.83 -7.81 2.01
N ALA A 135 -18.09 -7.54 2.33
CA ALA A 135 -19.11 -7.20 1.34
C ALA A 135 -18.63 -6.06 0.42
N THR A 136 -17.78 -5.20 0.97
CA THR A 136 -17.07 -4.14 0.26
C THR A 136 -15.58 -4.29 0.56
N PRO A 137 -14.79 -4.90 -0.35
CA PRO A 137 -13.33 -5.00 -0.20
C PRO A 137 -12.69 -3.62 0.03
N ALA A 138 -11.88 -3.51 1.06
CA ALA A 138 -11.27 -2.25 1.50
C ALA A 138 -9.97 -2.48 2.26
N GLU A 139 -9.17 -1.42 2.43
CA GLU A 139 -8.06 -1.40 3.36
C GLU A 139 -8.57 -1.47 4.81
N ARG A 140 -7.74 -2.05 5.67
CA ARG A 140 -7.84 -2.00 7.14
C ARG A 140 -6.71 -1.12 7.67
N PRO A 141 -6.89 0.21 7.77
CA PRO A 141 -5.79 1.13 8.12
C PRO A 141 -5.18 0.84 9.49
N THR A 142 -5.98 0.34 10.44
CA THR A 142 -5.52 -0.05 11.79
C THR A 142 -4.61 -1.29 11.80
N ARG A 143 -4.51 -1.98 10.66
CA ARG A 143 -3.64 -3.14 10.45
C ARG A 143 -2.51 -2.84 9.47
N ARG A 144 -2.31 -1.61 9.09
CA ARG A 144 -1.11 -1.21 8.37
C ARG A 144 0.10 -1.39 9.27
N TYR A 145 1.09 -2.09 8.76
CA TYR A 145 2.37 -2.24 9.44
C TYR A 145 3.34 -1.21 8.90
N ASP A 146 3.96 -0.48 9.82
CA ASP A 146 5.00 0.49 9.53
C ASP A 146 6.33 -0.13 9.96
N VAL A 147 7.26 -0.28 9.02
CA VAL A 147 8.55 -0.96 9.22
C VAL A 147 9.61 0.04 9.65
N ASP A 148 9.23 1.13 10.27
CA ASP A 148 10.16 2.17 10.71
C ASP A 148 11.13 2.61 9.59
N ASN A 149 11.70 3.68 9.52
CA ASN A 149 12.65 4.27 8.56
C ASN A 149 13.49 3.31 7.66
N SER A 150 13.00 2.12 7.38
CA SER A 150 13.73 1.09 6.61
C SER A 150 13.68 1.30 5.09
N GLY A 151 13.20 2.44 4.63
CA GLY A 151 13.18 2.78 3.21
C GLY A 151 11.92 2.31 2.49
N GLN A 152 12.04 1.40 1.50
CA GLN A 152 10.92 0.96 0.67
C GLN A 152 10.65 -0.53 0.86
N ALA A 153 9.41 -0.87 1.17
CA ALA A 153 8.91 -2.23 1.02
C ALA A 153 8.54 -2.46 -0.45
N SER A 154 9.31 -3.32 -1.15
CA SER A 154 9.17 -3.51 -2.61
C SER A 154 8.42 -4.78 -2.98
N ALA A 155 8.48 -5.82 -2.17
CA ALA A 155 7.81 -7.09 -2.41
C ALA A 155 7.32 -7.72 -1.10
N ALA A 156 6.27 -8.52 -1.21
CA ALA A 156 5.78 -9.33 -0.09
C ALA A 156 5.29 -10.69 -0.59
N THR A 157 5.33 -11.68 0.29
CA THR A 157 4.76 -12.99 0.03
C THR A 157 4.30 -13.65 1.33
N TYR A 158 3.25 -14.48 1.25
CA TYR A 158 2.85 -15.33 2.37
C TYR A 158 3.72 -16.59 2.42
N THR A 159 3.93 -17.10 3.63
CA THR A 159 4.33 -18.51 3.79
C THR A 159 3.19 -19.43 3.31
N PRO A 160 3.50 -20.64 2.80
CA PRO A 160 2.46 -21.56 2.29
C PRO A 160 1.38 -21.91 3.31
N ASP A 161 1.73 -21.94 4.60
CA ASP A 161 0.80 -22.19 5.71
C ASP A 161 -0.04 -20.95 6.09
N GLY A 162 0.21 -19.80 5.47
CA GLY A 162 -0.50 -18.55 5.70
C GLY A 162 -0.22 -17.87 7.04
N ARG A 163 0.76 -18.36 7.82
CA ARG A 163 1.03 -17.84 9.17
C ARG A 163 1.85 -16.56 9.17
N TYR A 164 2.73 -16.41 8.19
CA TYR A 164 3.63 -15.27 8.11
C TYR A 164 3.57 -14.59 6.74
N VAL A 165 3.92 -13.33 6.74
CA VAL A 165 4.18 -12.54 5.54
C VAL A 165 5.62 -12.09 5.58
N LEU A 166 6.36 -12.38 4.53
CA LEU A 166 7.74 -11.96 4.34
C LEU A 166 7.71 -10.69 3.48
N VAL A 167 8.39 -9.65 3.91
CA VAL A 167 8.45 -8.35 3.22
C VAL A 167 9.89 -7.99 2.91
N ALA A 168 10.19 -7.77 1.65
CA ALA A 168 11.50 -7.30 1.22
C ALA A 168 11.61 -5.79 1.40
N LEU A 169 12.65 -5.37 2.11
CA LEU A 169 12.99 -3.97 2.38
C LEU A 169 14.21 -3.61 1.54
N GLU A 170 13.96 -2.98 0.40
CA GLU A 170 14.96 -2.81 -0.65
C GLU A 170 16.14 -1.95 -0.20
N THR A 171 15.87 -0.83 0.45
CA THR A 171 16.91 0.13 0.84
C THR A 171 17.75 -0.37 2.01
N SER A 172 17.13 -0.99 3.01
CA SER A 172 17.83 -1.53 4.18
C SER A 172 18.46 -2.90 3.93
N ARG A 173 18.14 -3.55 2.80
CA ARG A 173 18.62 -4.90 2.43
C ARG A 173 18.23 -5.97 3.43
N GLU A 174 17.00 -5.87 3.94
CA GLU A 174 16.46 -6.75 4.98
C GLU A 174 15.18 -7.45 4.51
N ILE A 175 14.78 -8.45 5.25
CA ILE A 175 13.46 -9.09 5.14
C ILE A 175 12.78 -8.97 6.49
N SER A 176 11.64 -8.29 6.52
CA SER A 176 10.75 -8.27 7.67
C SER A 176 9.82 -9.48 7.65
N ILE A 177 9.57 -10.07 8.83
CA ILE A 177 8.67 -11.21 8.99
C ILE A 177 7.50 -10.77 9.88
N LEU A 178 6.33 -10.69 9.28
CA LEU A 178 5.09 -10.28 9.95
C LEU A 178 4.26 -11.50 10.31
N ASN A 179 3.64 -11.51 11.48
CA ASN A 179 2.57 -12.44 11.77
C ASN A 179 1.34 -12.06 10.93
N ALA A 180 0.84 -12.96 10.09
CA ALA A 180 -0.25 -12.65 9.17
C ALA A 180 -1.58 -12.32 9.87
N ALA A 181 -1.79 -12.78 11.10
CA ALA A 181 -3.00 -12.53 11.88
C ALA A 181 -2.96 -11.21 12.64
N THR A 182 -1.80 -10.75 13.06
CA THR A 182 -1.68 -9.54 13.90
C THR A 182 -0.96 -8.37 13.21
N GLY A 183 -0.08 -8.63 12.30
CA GLY A 183 0.80 -7.67 11.63
C GLY A 183 2.17 -7.65 12.24
#